data_436eebccaf72f1eca32abac321595f41
#
_entry.id   436eebccaf72f1eca32abac321595f41
#
_cell.length_a   1.000
_cell.length_b   1.000
_cell.length_c   1.000
_cell.angle_alpha   90.00
_cell.angle_beta   90.00
_cell.angle_gamma   90.00
#
_symmetry.space_group_name_H-M   'P 1'
#
loop_
_entity.id
_entity.type
_entity.pdbx_description
1 polymer ?
#
loop_
_entity_poly.entity_id
_entity_poly.type
_entity_poly.pdbx_seq_one_letter_code
_entity_poly.pdbx_strand_id
1 'polypeptide(L)'
;MLYSWDQNAPQTRRAADLIEEGDVAEGVYASQVGGATRRAPHLTKSNEDYIESIYRIMQEHNAMDGVRSVDVAEQLGVSKASVNKAVSTLRDAGYVEQNRYGRIQLTDTGLVYAKRVWRCHRMLRLFLVRDLGVDPKVADEEACLMEHALSDDTQDRWLAYLEKQGIAVED
;
A
#
# COMPACT_ATOMS: atom_id res chain seq x y z
N MET A 1 -3.54 -27.09 25.20
CA MET A 1 -2.11 -27.33 24.99
C MET A 1 -1.40 -26.00 25.18
N LEU A 2 -0.65 -25.87 26.29
CA LEU A 2 0.10 -24.66 26.65
C LEU A 2 1.33 -24.61 25.73
N TYR A 3 1.48 -23.55 24.94
CA TYR A 3 2.70 -23.29 24.18
C TYR A 3 3.82 -22.98 25.17
N SER A 4 4.76 -23.92 25.30
CA SER A 4 6.02 -23.72 26.02
C SER A 4 6.89 -22.77 25.20
N TRP A 5 7.16 -21.58 25.70
CA TRP A 5 8.17 -20.68 25.16
C TRP A 5 9.54 -21.34 25.33
N ASP A 6 10.23 -21.53 24.22
CA ASP A 6 11.62 -22.01 24.22
C ASP A 6 12.51 -20.95 24.87
N GLN A 7 13.04 -21.26 26.06
CA GLN A 7 13.92 -20.37 26.82
C GLN A 7 15.30 -20.18 26.18
N ASN A 8 15.55 -20.77 25.01
CA ASN A 8 16.84 -20.75 24.32
C ASN A 8 16.82 -19.92 23.01
N ALA A 9 15.77 -19.10 22.80
CA ALA A 9 15.81 -18.13 21.71
C ALA A 9 16.90 -17.08 22.00
N PRO A 10 17.73 -16.70 21.00
CA PRO A 10 18.73 -15.66 21.18
C PRO A 10 18.04 -14.40 21.70
N GLN A 11 18.52 -13.86 22.82
CA GLN A 11 17.99 -12.66 23.44
C GLN A 11 18.06 -11.52 22.41
N THR A 12 16.94 -11.20 21.80
CA THR A 12 16.80 -10.00 20.99
C THR A 12 17.08 -8.82 21.93
N ARG A 13 18.08 -8.00 21.60
CA ARG A 13 18.41 -6.78 22.35
C ARG A 13 17.12 -5.99 22.57
N ARG A 14 16.90 -5.50 23.79
CA ARG A 14 15.73 -4.69 24.10
C ARG A 14 15.71 -3.46 23.19
N ALA A 15 14.54 -3.01 22.79
CA ALA A 15 14.36 -1.81 21.97
C ALA A 15 15.09 -0.56 22.54
N ALA A 16 15.29 -0.52 23.87
CA ALA A 16 16.05 0.51 24.54
C ALA A 16 17.55 0.49 24.18
N ASP A 17 18.13 -0.69 23.91
CA ASP A 17 19.55 -0.83 23.62
C ASP A 17 19.89 -0.42 22.16
N LEU A 18 18.87 -0.23 21.31
CA LEU A 18 19.03 0.22 19.91
C LEU A 18 19.02 1.75 19.77
N ILE A 19 18.73 2.48 20.83
CA ILE A 19 18.62 3.95 20.80
C ILE A 19 19.97 4.63 21.11
N GLU A 20 20.92 3.92 21.75
CA GLU A 20 22.21 4.50 22.18
C GLU A 20 23.36 4.35 21.17
N GLU A 21 23.25 3.51 20.14
CA GLU A 21 24.25 3.50 19.04
C GLU A 21 23.75 4.41 17.91
N GLY A 22 23.89 5.71 18.12
CA GLY A 22 23.66 6.73 17.10
C GLY A 22 24.74 6.70 16.04
N ASP A 23 24.51 5.93 15.00
CA ASP A 23 25.07 6.13 13.68
C ASP A 23 24.00 5.77 12.65
N VAL A 24 22.97 6.60 12.61
CA VAL A 24 22.12 6.72 11.42
C VAL A 24 22.98 7.38 10.36
N ALA A 25 23.53 6.58 9.45
CA ALA A 25 24.15 7.07 8.25
C ALA A 25 23.14 7.98 7.51
N GLU A 26 23.21 9.28 7.81
CA GLU A 26 22.70 10.30 6.92
C GLU A 26 23.44 10.15 5.59
N GLY A 27 22.72 9.80 4.55
CA GLY A 27 23.21 10.04 3.21
C GLY A 27 23.57 8.84 2.37
N VAL A 28 22.58 8.14 1.81
CA VAL A 28 22.75 7.47 0.50
C VAL A 28 21.52 7.58 -0.41
N TYR A 29 20.39 8.12 0.00
CA TYR A 29 19.20 8.24 -0.86
C TYR A 29 18.84 9.68 -1.32
N ALA A 30 19.79 10.60 -1.27
CA ALA A 30 19.59 11.98 -1.74
C ALA A 30 20.49 12.32 -2.94
N SER A 31 20.55 11.45 -3.96
CA SER A 31 21.21 11.83 -5.21
C SER A 31 20.67 11.00 -6.35
N GLN A 32 19.66 11.46 -6.99
CA GLN A 32 19.36 11.42 -8.42
C GLN A 32 17.86 11.45 -8.71
N VAL A 33 17.17 12.53 -8.39
CA VAL A 33 16.14 13.08 -9.28
C VAL A 33 16.09 14.59 -9.05
N GLY A 34 16.87 15.32 -9.82
CA GLY A 34 16.75 16.76 -9.95
C GLY A 34 15.47 17.10 -10.73
N GLY A 35 14.43 17.39 -10.01
CA GLY A 35 13.17 17.90 -10.48
C GLY A 35 12.30 18.06 -9.25
N ALA A 36 11.90 19.31 -8.94
CA ALA A 36 10.94 19.58 -7.88
C ALA A 36 9.59 18.92 -8.25
N THR A 37 9.47 17.62 -8.00
CA THR A 37 8.20 16.93 -8.05
C THR A 37 7.37 17.48 -6.91
N ARG A 38 6.41 18.35 -7.23
CA ARG A 38 5.31 18.67 -6.32
C ARG A 38 4.77 17.32 -5.83
N ARG A 39 5.02 17.04 -4.56
CA ARG A 39 4.46 15.84 -3.90
C ARG A 39 2.96 15.88 -4.16
N ALA A 40 2.43 14.85 -4.81
CA ALA A 40 1.00 14.76 -5.05
C ALA A 40 0.27 14.86 -3.70
N PRO A 41 -0.83 15.63 -3.60
CA PRO A 41 -1.55 15.77 -2.35
C PRO A 41 -2.00 14.38 -1.87
N HIS A 42 -1.83 14.11 -0.57
CA HIS A 42 -2.34 12.90 0.05
C HIS A 42 -3.85 12.78 -0.23
N LEU A 43 -4.23 11.66 -0.78
CA LEU A 43 -5.65 11.33 -0.96
C LEU A 43 -6.31 11.08 0.40
N THR A 44 -7.62 11.23 0.46
CA THR A 44 -8.38 10.73 1.61
C THR A 44 -8.39 9.20 1.58
N LYS A 45 -8.49 8.56 2.74
CA LYS A 45 -8.61 7.09 2.86
C LYS A 45 -9.58 6.52 1.82
N SER A 46 -10.79 7.06 1.74
CA SER A 46 -11.79 6.58 0.78
C SER A 46 -11.33 6.69 -0.68
N ASN A 47 -10.56 7.73 -1.06
CA ASN A 47 -10.04 7.85 -2.41
C ASN A 47 -8.87 6.89 -2.67
N GLU A 48 -8.12 6.53 -1.63
CA GLU A 48 -7.09 5.50 -1.69
C GLU A 48 -7.71 4.11 -1.94
N ASP A 49 -8.79 3.78 -1.24
CA ASP A 49 -9.56 2.54 -1.48
C ASP A 49 -10.01 2.43 -2.96
N TYR A 50 -10.47 3.53 -3.55
CA TYR A 50 -10.88 3.52 -4.96
C TYR A 50 -9.71 3.36 -5.94
N ILE A 51 -8.60 4.05 -5.72
CA ILE A 51 -7.44 3.96 -6.63
C ILE A 51 -6.78 2.59 -6.54
N GLU A 52 -6.71 2.00 -5.34
CA GLU A 52 -6.23 0.64 -5.12
C GLU A 52 -7.15 -0.37 -5.81
N SER A 53 -8.47 -0.27 -5.61
CA SER A 53 -9.45 -1.15 -6.27
C SER A 53 -9.31 -1.12 -7.78
N ILE A 54 -9.18 0.06 -8.39
CA ILE A 54 -8.95 0.20 -9.84
C ILE A 54 -7.67 -0.56 -10.24
N TYR A 55 -6.59 -0.39 -9.51
CA TYR A 55 -5.31 -1.06 -9.78
C TYR A 55 -5.44 -2.59 -9.67
N ARG A 56 -6.07 -3.10 -8.61
CA ARG A 56 -6.28 -4.54 -8.40
C ARG A 56 -7.07 -5.16 -9.54
N ILE A 57 -8.19 -4.55 -9.93
CA ILE A 57 -9.00 -5.04 -11.07
C ILE A 57 -8.19 -5.03 -12.37
N MET A 58 -7.37 -3.99 -12.61
CA MET A 58 -6.49 -3.93 -13.78
C MET A 58 -5.51 -5.12 -13.80
N GLN A 59 -4.93 -5.48 -12.66
CA GLN A 59 -4.00 -6.60 -12.55
C GLN A 59 -4.70 -7.95 -12.70
N GLU A 60 -5.79 -8.17 -11.97
CA GLU A 60 -6.53 -9.45 -11.95
C GLU A 60 -7.12 -9.81 -13.32
N HIS A 61 -7.60 -8.82 -14.06
CA HIS A 61 -8.25 -9.02 -15.36
C HIS A 61 -7.38 -8.68 -16.56
N ASN A 62 -6.10 -8.31 -16.34
CA ASN A 62 -5.22 -7.76 -17.39
C ASN A 62 -5.91 -6.66 -18.22
N ALA A 63 -6.65 -5.79 -17.52
CA ALA A 63 -7.53 -4.79 -18.13
C ALA A 63 -6.77 -3.52 -18.52
N MET A 64 -5.85 -3.65 -19.50
CA MET A 64 -5.04 -2.52 -19.99
C MET A 64 -5.87 -1.39 -20.60
N ASP A 65 -7.10 -1.70 -21.07
CA ASP A 65 -8.04 -0.70 -21.61
C ASP A 65 -8.82 0.05 -20.52
N GLY A 66 -8.55 -0.25 -19.23
CA GLY A 66 -9.22 0.32 -18.09
C GLY A 66 -10.37 -0.51 -17.57
N VAL A 67 -10.89 -0.13 -16.40
CA VAL A 67 -11.91 -0.85 -15.63
C VAL A 67 -13.27 -0.19 -15.74
N ARG A 68 -14.34 -0.96 -15.52
CA ARG A 68 -15.71 -0.42 -15.51
C ARG A 68 -16.08 0.05 -14.10
N SER A 69 -16.83 1.14 -13.98
CA SER A 69 -17.33 1.60 -12.68
C SER A 69 -18.16 0.55 -11.92
N VAL A 70 -18.77 -0.40 -12.63
CA VAL A 70 -19.55 -1.48 -12.01
C VAL A 70 -18.64 -2.50 -11.32
N ASP A 71 -17.48 -2.81 -11.90
CA ASP A 71 -16.52 -3.75 -11.33
C ASP A 71 -15.93 -3.18 -10.02
N VAL A 72 -15.59 -1.87 -10.02
CA VAL A 72 -15.14 -1.15 -8.82
C VAL A 72 -16.23 -1.11 -7.75
N ALA A 73 -17.48 -0.86 -8.15
CA ALA A 73 -18.62 -0.84 -7.23
C ALA A 73 -18.85 -2.20 -6.55
N GLU A 74 -18.73 -3.29 -7.32
CA GLU A 74 -18.87 -4.65 -6.83
C GLU A 74 -17.74 -5.01 -5.86
N GLN A 75 -16.49 -4.73 -6.22
CA GLN A 75 -15.33 -5.05 -5.39
C GLN A 75 -15.35 -4.32 -4.05
N LEU A 76 -15.75 -3.03 -4.04
CA LEU A 76 -15.79 -2.22 -2.81
C LEU A 76 -17.13 -2.33 -2.05
N GLY A 77 -18.14 -3.02 -2.59
CA GLY A 77 -19.45 -3.12 -1.97
C GLY A 77 -20.20 -1.77 -1.88
N VAL A 78 -19.97 -0.86 -2.82
CA VAL A 78 -20.52 0.50 -2.84
C VAL A 78 -21.44 0.74 -4.03
N SER A 79 -22.19 1.86 -4.02
CA SER A 79 -23.03 2.21 -5.15
C SER A 79 -22.20 2.74 -6.34
N LYS A 80 -22.69 2.51 -7.57
CA LYS A 80 -22.10 3.09 -8.77
C LYS A 80 -22.04 4.64 -8.70
N ALA A 81 -22.99 5.27 -8.03
CA ALA A 81 -22.98 6.73 -7.82
C ALA A 81 -21.79 7.16 -6.96
N SER A 82 -21.46 6.38 -5.91
CA SER A 82 -20.27 6.61 -5.08
C SER A 82 -19.00 6.49 -5.89
N VAL A 83 -18.88 5.45 -6.73
CA VAL A 83 -17.73 5.26 -7.63
C VAL A 83 -17.59 6.47 -8.57
N ASN A 84 -18.67 6.88 -9.24
CA ASN A 84 -18.61 8.00 -10.18
C ASN A 84 -18.17 9.31 -9.50
N LYS A 85 -18.62 9.56 -8.26
CA LYS A 85 -18.18 10.70 -7.46
C LYS A 85 -16.68 10.63 -7.14
N ALA A 86 -16.20 9.50 -6.68
CA ALA A 86 -14.78 9.29 -6.37
C ALA A 86 -13.92 9.43 -7.63
N VAL A 87 -14.33 8.80 -8.75
CA VAL A 87 -13.64 8.91 -10.05
C VAL A 87 -13.56 10.36 -10.52
N SER A 88 -14.63 11.16 -10.34
CA SER A 88 -14.56 12.59 -10.66
C SER A 88 -13.50 13.29 -9.82
N THR A 89 -13.47 13.06 -8.51
CA THR A 89 -12.47 13.64 -7.60
C THR A 89 -11.04 13.22 -7.98
N LEU A 90 -10.83 11.93 -8.24
CA LEU A 90 -9.53 11.39 -8.64
C LEU A 90 -9.07 11.90 -10.01
N ARG A 91 -10.01 12.11 -10.94
CA ARG A 91 -9.71 12.70 -12.25
C ARG A 91 -9.32 14.17 -12.12
N ASP A 92 -10.05 14.95 -11.33
CA ASP A 92 -9.76 16.37 -11.10
C ASP A 92 -8.40 16.54 -10.38
N ALA A 93 -7.99 15.54 -9.59
CA ALA A 93 -6.68 15.45 -8.94
C ALA A 93 -5.57 14.86 -9.84
N GLY A 94 -5.90 14.37 -11.05
CA GLY A 94 -4.95 13.86 -12.03
C GLY A 94 -4.47 12.42 -11.83
N TYR A 95 -5.18 11.62 -11.01
CA TYR A 95 -4.82 10.22 -10.76
C TYR A 95 -5.47 9.23 -11.71
N VAL A 96 -6.66 9.57 -12.24
CA VAL A 96 -7.37 8.73 -13.19
C VAL A 96 -7.85 9.54 -14.39
N GLU A 97 -8.11 8.83 -15.48
CA GLU A 97 -8.79 9.36 -16.66
C GLU A 97 -9.91 8.41 -17.09
N GLN A 98 -10.87 8.92 -17.84
CA GLN A 98 -11.91 8.11 -18.45
C GLN A 98 -11.75 8.18 -19.97
N ASN A 99 -11.66 7.01 -20.59
CA ASN A 99 -11.65 6.94 -22.05
C ASN A 99 -13.05 7.18 -22.64
N ARG A 100 -13.11 7.30 -23.97
CA ARG A 100 -14.36 7.55 -24.71
C ARG A 100 -15.46 6.49 -24.48
N TYR A 101 -15.10 5.31 -23.97
CA TYR A 101 -16.05 4.23 -23.64
C TYR A 101 -16.43 4.21 -22.15
N GLY A 102 -16.04 5.24 -21.39
CA GLY A 102 -16.36 5.37 -19.97
C GLY A 102 -15.55 4.43 -19.05
N ARG A 103 -14.50 3.77 -19.57
CA ARG A 103 -13.59 2.98 -18.75
C ARG A 103 -12.63 3.89 -18.00
N ILE A 104 -12.33 3.53 -16.76
CA ILE A 104 -11.45 4.24 -15.85
C ILE A 104 -10.04 3.67 -16.02
N GLN A 105 -9.08 4.55 -16.30
CA GLN A 105 -7.66 4.21 -16.42
C GLN A 105 -6.86 5.00 -15.38
N LEU A 106 -5.80 4.42 -14.86
CA LEU A 106 -4.84 5.15 -14.04
C LEU A 106 -3.92 5.96 -14.95
N THR A 107 -3.67 7.20 -14.58
CA THR A 107 -2.57 7.99 -15.15
C THR A 107 -1.23 7.44 -14.64
N ASP A 108 -0.09 7.90 -15.17
CA ASP A 108 1.23 7.52 -14.64
C ASP A 108 1.35 7.87 -13.15
N THR A 109 0.85 9.05 -12.75
CA THR A 109 0.80 9.47 -11.33
C THR A 109 -0.11 8.56 -10.53
N GLY A 110 -1.27 8.21 -11.06
CA GLY A 110 -2.22 7.29 -10.44
C GLY A 110 -1.65 5.89 -10.27
N LEU A 111 -0.95 5.39 -11.28
CA LEU A 111 -0.32 4.07 -11.24
C LEU A 111 0.78 3.99 -10.17
N VAL A 112 1.66 4.99 -10.10
CA VAL A 112 2.70 5.07 -9.07
C VAL A 112 2.08 5.10 -7.67
N TYR A 113 1.02 5.90 -7.49
CA TYR A 113 0.33 6.01 -6.21
C TYR A 113 -0.37 4.69 -5.81
N ALA A 114 -1.12 4.10 -6.73
CA ALA A 114 -1.84 2.84 -6.50
C ALA A 114 -0.91 1.68 -6.16
N LYS A 115 0.20 1.54 -6.88
CA LYS A 115 1.24 0.54 -6.59
C LYS A 115 1.79 0.69 -5.18
N ARG A 116 2.01 1.93 -4.74
CA ARG A 116 2.51 2.20 -3.40
C ARG A 116 1.53 1.76 -2.32
N VAL A 117 0.25 2.14 -2.44
CA VAL A 117 -0.80 1.73 -1.50
C VAL A 117 -0.90 0.20 -1.45
N TRP A 118 -1.00 -0.44 -2.62
CA TRP A 118 -1.07 -1.89 -2.74
C TRP A 118 0.16 -2.61 -2.15
N ARG A 119 1.36 -2.08 -2.36
CA ARG A 119 2.59 -2.63 -1.78
C ARG A 119 2.57 -2.54 -0.24
N CYS A 120 2.07 -1.44 0.32
CA CYS A 120 1.90 -1.30 1.77
C CYS A 120 0.91 -2.32 2.31
N HIS A 121 -0.25 -2.49 1.66
CA HIS A 121 -1.23 -3.51 2.00
C HIS A 121 -0.60 -4.91 2.07
N ARG A 122 0.10 -5.30 1.01
CA ARG A 122 0.75 -6.62 0.92
C ARG A 122 1.81 -6.82 1.99
N MET A 123 2.59 -5.79 2.28
CA MET A 123 3.59 -5.80 3.34
C MET A 123 2.96 -6.07 4.71
N LEU A 124 1.90 -5.35 5.04
CA LEU A 124 1.19 -5.49 6.30
C LEU A 124 0.53 -6.86 6.41
N ARG A 125 -0.18 -7.27 5.38
CA ARG A 125 -0.82 -8.59 5.32
C ARG A 125 0.21 -9.72 5.49
N LEU A 126 1.35 -9.63 4.82
CA LEU A 126 2.44 -10.61 4.94
C LEU A 126 2.94 -10.71 6.38
N PHE A 127 3.18 -9.57 7.05
CA PHE A 127 3.60 -9.53 8.44
C PHE A 127 2.55 -10.13 9.38
N LEU A 128 1.29 -9.77 9.23
CA LEU A 128 0.19 -10.30 10.06
C LEU A 128 0.07 -11.82 9.94
N VAL A 129 0.12 -12.35 8.72
CA VAL A 129 -0.01 -13.80 8.48
C VAL A 129 1.25 -14.55 8.92
N ARG A 130 2.43 -14.11 8.48
CA ARG A 130 3.66 -14.87 8.64
C ARG A 130 4.26 -14.78 10.03
N ASP A 131 4.32 -13.56 10.57
CA ASP A 131 5.03 -13.28 11.81
C ASP A 131 4.12 -13.34 13.03
N LEU A 132 2.83 -12.98 12.88
CA LEU A 132 1.85 -13.03 13.96
C LEU A 132 0.89 -14.21 13.90
N GLY A 133 0.84 -14.95 12.80
CA GLY A 133 -0.04 -16.10 12.61
C GLY A 133 -1.52 -15.74 12.52
N VAL A 134 -1.84 -14.50 12.12
CA VAL A 134 -3.22 -14.04 11.91
C VAL A 134 -3.85 -14.79 10.74
N ASP A 135 -5.13 -15.13 10.85
CA ASP A 135 -5.88 -15.75 9.75
C ASP A 135 -5.77 -14.88 8.48
N PRO A 136 -5.49 -15.46 7.29
CA PRO A 136 -5.25 -14.70 6.07
C PRO A 136 -6.37 -13.74 5.67
N LYS A 137 -7.64 -14.08 5.99
CA LYS A 137 -8.77 -13.22 5.68
C LYS A 137 -8.84 -12.03 6.64
N VAL A 138 -8.63 -12.29 7.94
CA VAL A 138 -8.56 -11.23 8.96
C VAL A 138 -7.39 -10.31 8.68
N ALA A 139 -6.23 -10.87 8.32
CA ALA A 139 -5.04 -10.11 7.98
C ALA A 139 -5.25 -9.19 6.76
N ASP A 140 -6.03 -9.62 5.77
CA ASP A 140 -6.37 -8.80 4.60
C ASP A 140 -7.25 -7.60 5.00
N GLU A 141 -8.28 -7.84 5.83
CA GLU A 141 -9.17 -6.79 6.33
C GLU A 141 -8.42 -5.78 7.23
N GLU A 142 -7.54 -6.27 8.13
CA GLU A 142 -6.76 -5.42 9.02
C GLU A 142 -5.67 -4.64 8.29
N ALA A 143 -4.98 -5.25 7.32
CA ALA A 143 -3.99 -4.57 6.50
C ALA A 143 -4.59 -3.36 5.77
N CYS A 144 -5.78 -3.50 5.20
CA CYS A 144 -6.52 -2.40 4.56
C CYS A 144 -6.83 -1.25 5.52
N LEU A 145 -7.07 -1.52 6.80
CA LEU A 145 -7.27 -0.48 7.81
C LEU A 145 -5.95 0.21 8.21
N MET A 146 -4.86 -0.55 8.29
CA MET A 146 -3.56 -0.10 8.77
C MET A 146 -2.81 0.74 7.75
N GLU A 147 -2.85 0.38 6.46
CA GLU A 147 -2.06 1.04 5.41
C GLU A 147 -2.32 2.54 5.30
N HIS A 148 -3.57 2.96 5.52
CA HIS A 148 -3.97 4.37 5.49
C HIS A 148 -3.54 5.17 6.73
N ALA A 149 -3.16 4.48 7.81
CA ALA A 149 -2.75 5.10 9.06
C ALA A 149 -1.23 5.33 9.13
N LEU A 150 -0.46 4.68 8.26
CA LEU A 150 0.99 4.77 8.27
C LEU A 150 1.49 5.93 7.40
N SER A 151 2.46 6.68 7.93
CA SER A 151 3.17 7.67 7.12
C SER A 151 4.06 7.00 6.08
N ASP A 152 4.37 7.73 5.02
CA ASP A 152 5.28 7.31 3.96
C ASP A 152 6.63 6.81 4.51
N ASP A 153 7.21 7.58 5.45
CA ASP A 153 8.47 7.24 6.09
C ASP A 153 8.40 5.91 6.86
N THR A 154 7.28 5.67 7.57
CA THR A 154 7.08 4.40 8.28
C THR A 154 6.95 3.22 7.31
N GLN A 155 6.22 3.39 6.21
CA GLN A 155 6.08 2.37 5.17
C GLN A 155 7.43 2.02 4.55
N ASP A 156 8.22 3.04 4.17
CA ASP A 156 9.55 2.86 3.55
C ASP A 156 10.52 2.15 4.51
N ARG A 157 10.53 2.52 5.78
CA ARG A 157 11.37 1.87 6.82
C ARG A 157 10.96 0.42 7.04
N TRP A 158 9.67 0.13 7.04
CA TRP A 158 9.18 -1.23 7.23
C TRP A 158 9.53 -2.12 6.04
N LEU A 159 9.35 -1.61 4.81
CA LEU A 159 9.80 -2.32 3.61
C LEU A 159 11.30 -2.61 3.64
N ALA A 160 12.14 -1.61 3.97
CA ALA A 160 13.57 -1.79 4.10
C ALA A 160 13.95 -2.81 5.19
N TYR A 161 13.19 -2.86 6.29
CA TYR A 161 13.37 -3.89 7.31
C TYR A 161 13.09 -5.29 6.78
N LEU A 162 11.97 -5.49 6.08
CA LEU A 162 11.63 -6.79 5.50
C LEU A 162 12.66 -7.25 4.47
N GLU A 163 13.13 -6.36 3.60
CA GLU A 163 14.19 -6.65 2.63
C GLU A 163 15.48 -7.13 3.31
N LYS A 164 15.88 -6.49 4.41
CA LYS A 164 17.03 -6.94 5.23
C LYS A 164 16.83 -8.32 5.84
N GLN A 165 15.58 -8.73 6.07
CA GLN A 165 15.24 -10.08 6.53
C GLN A 165 15.15 -11.11 5.40
N GLY A 166 15.45 -10.72 4.15
CA GLY A 166 15.33 -11.56 2.97
C GLY A 166 13.89 -11.81 2.53
N ILE A 167 12.97 -10.93 2.92
CA ILE A 167 11.56 -11.04 2.61
C ILE A 167 11.24 -10.08 1.46
N ALA A 168 10.97 -10.63 0.28
CA ALA A 168 10.50 -9.84 -0.84
C ALA A 168 8.99 -9.58 -0.70
N VAL A 169 8.60 -8.32 -0.73
CA VAL A 169 7.21 -7.92 -1.00
C VAL A 169 7.13 -7.73 -2.51
N GLU A 170 6.54 -8.70 -3.19
CA GLU A 170 6.40 -8.63 -4.66
C GLU A 170 5.56 -7.41 -5.06
N ASP A 171 5.86 -6.81 -6.19
CA ASP A 171 5.10 -5.67 -6.78
C ASP A 171 3.74 -6.11 -7.32
#